data_e196e87439605f4fd60876cd52f2c5b2
#
_entry.id   e196e87439605f4fd60876cd52f2c5b2
#
_cell.length_a   1.000
_cell.length_b   1.000
_cell.length_c   1.000
_cell.angle_alpha   90.00
_cell.angle_beta   90.00
_cell.angle_gamma   90.00
#
_symmetry.space_group_name_H-M   'P 1'
#
loop_
_entity.id
_entity.type
_entity.pdbx_description
1 polymer ?
#
loop_
_entity_poly.entity_id
_entity_poly.type
_entity_poly.pdbx_seq_one_letter_code
_entity_poly.pdbx_strand_id
1 'polypeptide(L)'
;MKILKKMVDAYKVPVTITFNYLYYIDEQFELIEKIVKDLINIGFNEFIVADPALILYLEKKHIKCHVHLSGECAEINRSSIEFFNRFKNISRYIFHRKNTIEDMESCISENKDMIKEYEAFILNERCHYTGAFCSSLHCDEMAHLCKIPYHMAKIDKESSKFEEVDKKFEIYYDDSHGDLNFLNDENNINNGNDLTDEVICNNSNNINRVNINIEEDSADEDTYKLGASGCGLCSLYRLKKAGVTHLKVVGRGNYIDYMERDVKNLKKAVYILEHMEDETDYEKNIKDNLFKGKCSKECYY
;
A
#
# COMPACT_ATOMS: atom_id res chain seq x y z
N MET A 1 -16.70 -8.57 -16.25
CA MET A 1 -17.34 -7.40 -15.61
C MET A 1 -18.85 -7.58 -15.38
N LYS A 2 -19.68 -8.05 -16.34
CA LYS A 2 -21.13 -8.26 -16.11
C LYS A 2 -21.45 -9.24 -14.96
N ILE A 3 -20.66 -10.29 -14.77
CA ILE A 3 -20.81 -11.23 -13.64
C ILE A 3 -20.51 -10.52 -12.32
N LEU A 4 -19.40 -9.78 -12.27
CA LEU A 4 -19.03 -8.98 -11.09
C LEU A 4 -20.15 -7.98 -10.73
N LYS A 5 -20.74 -7.32 -11.72
CA LYS A 5 -21.87 -6.40 -11.49
C LYS A 5 -23.07 -7.09 -10.81
N LYS A 6 -23.40 -8.31 -11.26
CA LYS A 6 -24.46 -9.11 -10.61
C LYS A 6 -24.14 -9.43 -9.16
N MET A 7 -22.87 -9.72 -8.84
CA MET A 7 -22.43 -9.95 -7.46
C MET A 7 -22.54 -8.66 -6.63
N VAL A 8 -22.07 -7.53 -7.17
CA VAL A 8 -22.19 -6.22 -6.52
C VAL A 8 -23.65 -5.93 -6.18
N ASP A 9 -24.56 -6.15 -7.12
CA ASP A 9 -25.99 -5.89 -6.92
C ASP A 9 -26.62 -6.85 -5.90
N ALA A 10 -26.19 -8.12 -5.89
CA ALA A 10 -26.71 -9.13 -4.98
C ALA A 10 -26.23 -8.90 -3.53
N TYR A 11 -24.94 -8.61 -3.36
CA TYR A 11 -24.33 -8.44 -2.04
C TYR A 11 -24.31 -6.98 -1.55
N LYS A 12 -24.66 -6.03 -2.41
CA LYS A 12 -24.66 -4.58 -2.13
C LYS A 12 -23.30 -4.07 -1.63
N VAL A 13 -22.22 -4.67 -2.15
CA VAL A 13 -20.84 -4.24 -1.86
C VAL A 13 -20.35 -3.43 -3.05
N PRO A 14 -20.06 -2.12 -2.89
CA PRO A 14 -19.56 -1.31 -3.99
C PRO A 14 -18.18 -1.79 -4.43
N VAL A 15 -17.91 -1.66 -5.72
CA VAL A 15 -16.62 -2.02 -6.31
C VAL A 15 -16.10 -0.85 -7.11
N THR A 16 -14.89 -0.41 -6.78
CA THR A 16 -14.14 0.63 -7.48
C THR A 16 -13.09 -0.04 -8.37
N ILE A 17 -13.05 0.32 -9.65
CA ILE A 17 -12.09 -0.24 -10.61
C ILE A 17 -10.81 0.58 -10.59
N THR A 18 -9.66 -0.09 -10.61
CA THR A 18 -8.37 0.58 -10.48
C THR A 18 -7.67 0.74 -11.82
N PHE A 19 -7.16 1.95 -12.06
CA PHE A 19 -6.23 2.33 -13.12
C PHE A 19 -4.97 2.87 -12.47
N ASN A 20 -4.22 1.99 -11.79
CA ASN A 20 -3.09 2.36 -10.94
C ASN A 20 -1.75 2.44 -11.68
N TYR A 21 -1.75 2.36 -12.99
CA TYR A 21 -0.54 2.63 -13.75
C TYR A 21 -0.16 4.10 -13.61
N LEU A 22 1.14 4.39 -13.40
CA LEU A 22 1.60 5.74 -13.03
C LEU A 22 1.63 6.71 -14.22
N TYR A 23 1.66 6.19 -15.43
CA TYR A 23 1.63 6.96 -16.67
C TYR A 23 1.13 6.09 -17.82
N TYR A 24 0.37 6.70 -18.72
CA TYR A 24 -0.10 6.08 -19.95
C TYR A 24 0.51 6.82 -21.14
N ILE A 25 0.83 6.08 -22.20
CA ILE A 25 1.26 6.69 -23.46
C ILE A 25 0.04 7.17 -24.27
N ASP A 26 0.24 8.13 -25.16
CA ASP A 26 -0.86 8.80 -25.88
C ASP A 26 -1.77 7.83 -26.62
N GLU A 27 -1.21 6.77 -27.21
CA GLU A 27 -1.94 5.76 -27.97
C GLU A 27 -2.89 4.91 -27.09
N GLN A 28 -2.67 4.88 -25.78
CA GLN A 28 -3.50 4.11 -24.84
C GLN A 28 -4.76 4.86 -24.40
N PHE A 29 -4.78 6.19 -24.47
CA PHE A 29 -5.89 6.96 -23.93
C PHE A 29 -7.23 6.69 -24.60
N GLU A 30 -7.26 6.50 -25.93
CA GLU A 30 -8.50 6.16 -26.64
C GLU A 30 -9.05 4.79 -26.23
N LEU A 31 -8.16 3.81 -26.01
CA LEU A 31 -8.55 2.49 -25.55
C LEU A 31 -9.09 2.55 -24.10
N ILE A 32 -8.42 3.30 -23.23
CA ILE A 32 -8.84 3.49 -21.83
C ILE A 32 -10.19 4.21 -21.79
N GLU A 33 -10.38 5.25 -22.60
CA GLU A 33 -11.67 5.93 -22.74
C GLU A 33 -12.80 4.96 -23.07
N LYS A 34 -12.58 4.08 -24.06
CA LYS A 34 -13.54 3.05 -24.44
C LYS A 34 -13.84 2.10 -23.28
N ILE A 35 -12.80 1.61 -22.60
CA ILE A 35 -12.95 0.72 -21.44
C ILE A 35 -13.75 1.41 -20.34
N VAL A 36 -13.43 2.66 -19.99
CA VAL A 36 -14.13 3.42 -18.96
C VAL A 36 -15.60 3.61 -19.32
N LYS A 37 -15.90 3.97 -20.57
CA LYS A 37 -17.29 4.10 -21.05
C LYS A 37 -18.05 2.77 -20.98
N ASP A 38 -17.43 1.67 -21.37
CA ASP A 38 -18.02 0.34 -21.30
C ASP A 38 -18.30 -0.07 -19.84
N LEU A 39 -17.39 0.26 -18.91
CA LEU A 39 -17.57 0.03 -17.48
C LEU A 39 -18.73 0.85 -16.91
N ILE A 40 -18.82 2.14 -17.28
CA ILE A 40 -19.93 3.00 -16.87
C ILE A 40 -21.27 2.45 -17.38
N ASN A 41 -21.33 1.99 -18.64
CA ASN A 41 -22.52 1.38 -19.22
C ASN A 41 -22.96 0.09 -18.51
N ILE A 42 -22.01 -0.63 -17.90
CA ILE A 42 -22.30 -1.82 -17.06
C ILE A 42 -22.76 -1.41 -15.64
N GLY A 43 -22.47 -0.18 -15.22
CA GLY A 43 -22.83 0.38 -13.90
C GLY A 43 -21.67 0.50 -12.93
N PHE A 44 -20.42 0.54 -13.41
CA PHE A 44 -19.24 0.90 -12.63
C PHE A 44 -18.82 2.32 -12.99
N ASN A 45 -18.96 3.24 -12.06
CA ASN A 45 -18.66 4.66 -12.28
C ASN A 45 -17.62 5.23 -11.31
N GLU A 46 -17.02 4.39 -10.48
CA GLU A 46 -15.97 4.76 -9.52
C GLU A 46 -14.63 4.14 -9.92
N PHE A 47 -13.61 4.98 -10.01
CA PHE A 47 -12.29 4.57 -10.49
C PHE A 47 -11.18 5.11 -9.58
N ILE A 48 -10.22 4.26 -9.18
CA ILE A 48 -8.97 4.72 -8.56
C ILE A 48 -7.99 4.99 -9.70
N VAL A 49 -7.45 6.20 -9.77
CA VAL A 49 -6.53 6.62 -10.84
C VAL A 49 -5.24 7.16 -10.23
N ALA A 50 -4.10 6.70 -10.76
CA ALA A 50 -2.77 7.15 -10.32
C ALA A 50 -2.13 8.14 -11.31
N ASP A 51 -2.47 8.08 -12.60
CA ASP A 51 -1.92 9.00 -13.61
C ASP A 51 -2.71 10.31 -13.69
N PRO A 52 -2.10 11.46 -13.34
CA PRO A 52 -2.75 12.77 -13.48
C PRO A 52 -3.17 13.08 -14.93
N ALA A 53 -2.44 12.58 -15.93
CA ALA A 53 -2.79 12.81 -17.33
C ALA A 53 -4.10 12.11 -17.70
N LEU A 54 -4.36 10.91 -17.15
CA LEU A 54 -5.64 10.23 -17.32
C LEU A 54 -6.78 11.03 -16.70
N ILE A 55 -6.60 11.62 -15.52
CA ILE A 55 -7.62 12.47 -14.88
C ILE A 55 -7.96 13.66 -15.77
N LEU A 56 -6.93 14.37 -16.28
CA LEU A 56 -7.08 15.48 -17.21
C LEU A 56 -7.80 15.06 -18.49
N TYR A 57 -7.46 13.89 -19.02
CA TYR A 57 -8.06 13.36 -20.24
C TYR A 57 -9.56 13.07 -20.05
N LEU A 58 -9.93 12.39 -18.95
CA LEU A 58 -11.32 12.08 -18.64
C LEU A 58 -12.16 13.36 -18.45
N GLU A 59 -11.62 14.38 -17.78
CA GLU A 59 -12.27 15.68 -17.61
C GLU A 59 -12.44 16.39 -18.98
N LYS A 60 -11.39 16.44 -19.80
CA LYS A 60 -11.42 17.04 -21.15
C LYS A 60 -12.44 16.36 -22.07
N LYS A 61 -12.61 15.05 -21.94
CA LYS A 61 -13.60 14.26 -22.69
C LYS A 61 -15.00 14.31 -22.09
N HIS A 62 -15.19 15.06 -21.00
CA HIS A 62 -16.46 15.19 -20.27
C HIS A 62 -17.07 13.84 -19.85
N ILE A 63 -16.22 12.87 -19.49
CA ILE A 63 -16.67 11.57 -19.02
C ILE A 63 -17.10 11.72 -17.56
N LYS A 64 -18.39 11.51 -17.31
CA LYS A 64 -18.96 11.60 -15.94
C LYS A 64 -18.65 10.33 -15.17
N CYS A 65 -17.71 10.42 -14.26
CA CYS A 65 -17.33 9.35 -13.34
C CYS A 65 -16.81 9.94 -12.02
N HIS A 66 -16.65 9.10 -11.00
CA HIS A 66 -16.06 9.45 -9.74
C HIS A 66 -14.63 8.92 -9.69
N VAL A 67 -13.68 9.82 -9.50
CA VAL A 67 -12.27 9.48 -9.44
C VAL A 67 -11.79 9.55 -7.98
N HIS A 68 -11.23 8.46 -7.50
CA HIS A 68 -10.44 8.43 -6.28
C HIS A 68 -8.98 8.60 -6.67
N LEU A 69 -8.38 9.73 -6.30
CA LEU A 69 -6.98 9.99 -6.58
C LEU A 69 -6.12 9.05 -5.75
N SER A 70 -5.34 8.22 -6.45
CA SER A 70 -4.50 7.23 -5.79
C SER A 70 -3.34 7.90 -5.02
N GLY A 71 -3.01 7.37 -3.86
CA GLY A 71 -1.80 7.73 -3.13
C GLY A 71 -0.51 7.44 -3.91
N GLU A 72 -0.58 6.59 -4.93
CA GLU A 72 0.54 6.30 -5.83
C GLU A 72 0.80 7.42 -6.86
N CYS A 73 -0.11 8.39 -7.00
CA CYS A 73 0.04 9.54 -7.91
C CYS A 73 1.21 10.45 -7.52
N ALA A 74 1.54 10.52 -6.29
CA ALA A 74 2.65 11.18 -5.60
C ALA A 74 2.19 11.48 -4.17
N GLU A 75 3.08 12.00 -3.33
CA GLU A 75 2.70 12.44 -1.99
C GLU A 75 1.66 13.56 -2.08
N ILE A 76 0.47 13.29 -1.57
CA ILE A 76 -0.60 14.28 -1.52
C ILE A 76 -0.30 15.26 -0.40
N ASN A 77 -0.22 16.53 -0.75
CA ASN A 77 -0.10 17.64 0.18
C ASN A 77 -1.18 18.67 -0.09
N ARG A 78 -1.24 19.71 0.73
CA ARG A 78 -2.23 20.78 0.60
C ARG A 78 -2.31 21.38 -0.81
N SER A 79 -1.17 21.73 -1.38
CA SER A 79 -1.13 22.38 -2.71
C SER A 79 -1.56 21.44 -3.84
N SER A 80 -1.24 20.14 -3.72
CA SER A 80 -1.71 19.15 -4.70
C SER A 80 -3.23 18.94 -4.60
N ILE A 81 -3.81 18.92 -3.40
CA ILE A 81 -5.26 18.85 -3.24
C ILE A 81 -5.93 20.09 -3.83
N GLU A 82 -5.41 21.28 -3.55
CA GLU A 82 -5.92 22.53 -4.13
C GLU A 82 -5.87 22.52 -5.66
N PHE A 83 -4.79 21.99 -6.23
CA PHE A 83 -4.68 21.81 -7.67
C PHE A 83 -5.73 20.84 -8.22
N PHE A 84 -5.84 19.66 -7.62
CA PHE A 84 -6.75 18.62 -8.09
C PHE A 84 -8.22 18.92 -7.83
N ASN A 85 -8.55 19.78 -6.86
CA ASN A 85 -9.91 20.23 -6.60
C ASN A 85 -10.56 20.98 -7.78
N ARG A 86 -9.79 21.42 -8.76
CA ARG A 86 -10.28 22.01 -10.01
C ARG A 86 -11.02 20.99 -10.88
N PHE A 87 -10.77 19.69 -10.67
CA PHE A 87 -11.38 18.62 -11.47
C PHE A 87 -12.63 18.10 -10.76
N LYS A 88 -13.76 18.24 -11.45
CA LYS A 88 -15.08 17.88 -10.89
C LYS A 88 -15.24 16.38 -10.67
N ASN A 89 -14.49 15.58 -11.43
CA ASN A 89 -14.56 14.13 -11.32
C ASN A 89 -13.94 13.58 -10.04
N ILE A 90 -13.02 14.32 -9.38
CA ILE A 90 -12.36 13.84 -8.16
C ILE A 90 -13.34 13.93 -6.99
N SER A 91 -13.61 12.78 -6.37
CA SER A 91 -14.49 12.63 -5.21
C SER A 91 -13.75 12.23 -3.94
N ARG A 92 -12.61 11.52 -4.07
CA ARG A 92 -11.84 11.02 -2.93
C ARG A 92 -10.34 11.22 -3.15
N TYR A 93 -9.64 11.51 -2.06
CA TYR A 93 -8.19 11.54 -1.97
C TYR A 93 -7.71 10.36 -1.12
N ILE A 94 -6.82 9.53 -1.67
CA ILE A 94 -6.19 8.43 -0.94
C ILE A 94 -4.79 8.89 -0.55
N PHE A 95 -4.57 9.10 0.75
CA PHE A 95 -3.26 9.50 1.24
C PHE A 95 -2.24 8.39 1.04
N HIS A 96 -1.01 8.79 0.75
CA HIS A 96 0.09 7.86 0.66
C HIS A 96 0.43 7.29 2.06
N ARG A 97 0.98 6.08 2.09
CA ARG A 97 1.37 5.40 3.35
C ARG A 97 2.38 6.15 4.21
N LYS A 98 3.11 7.10 3.62
CA LYS A 98 4.11 7.93 4.30
C LYS A 98 3.56 9.25 4.85
N ASN A 99 2.33 9.63 4.51
CA ASN A 99 1.72 10.80 5.10
C ASN A 99 1.51 10.57 6.60
N THR A 100 1.98 11.48 7.41
CA THR A 100 1.68 11.48 8.84
C THR A 100 0.23 11.89 9.10
N ILE A 101 -0.29 11.65 10.29
CA ILE A 101 -1.64 12.10 10.65
C ILE A 101 -1.72 13.62 10.63
N GLU A 102 -0.65 14.31 11.03
CA GLU A 102 -0.53 15.76 11.02
C GLU A 102 -0.59 16.32 9.59
N ASP A 103 0.06 15.65 8.62
CA ASP A 103 -0.02 16.01 7.20
C ASP A 103 -1.46 15.89 6.71
N MET A 104 -2.13 14.77 7.03
CA MET A 104 -3.52 14.52 6.66
C MET A 104 -4.44 15.57 7.27
N GLU A 105 -4.31 15.85 8.56
CA GLU A 105 -5.09 16.88 9.27
C GLU A 105 -4.91 18.26 8.63
N SER A 106 -3.67 18.64 8.32
CA SER A 106 -3.37 19.90 7.64
C SER A 106 -4.06 19.98 6.28
N CYS A 107 -3.95 18.91 5.47
CA CYS A 107 -4.59 18.85 4.17
C CYS A 107 -6.12 18.94 4.24
N ILE A 108 -6.74 18.24 5.19
CA ILE A 108 -8.19 18.16 5.32
C ILE A 108 -8.75 19.45 5.90
N SER A 109 -8.11 20.00 6.93
CA SER A 109 -8.56 21.21 7.64
C SER A 109 -8.64 22.44 6.72
N GLU A 110 -7.71 22.55 5.80
CA GLU A 110 -7.66 23.65 4.82
C GLU A 110 -8.68 23.50 3.67
N ASN A 111 -9.24 22.32 3.50
CA ASN A 111 -10.19 21.99 2.43
C ASN A 111 -11.60 21.64 2.94
N LYS A 112 -11.95 22.08 4.15
CA LYS A 112 -13.23 21.75 4.82
C LYS A 112 -14.48 22.14 4.04
N ASP A 113 -14.39 23.19 3.24
CA ASP A 113 -15.51 23.69 2.44
C ASP A 113 -15.82 22.81 1.23
N MET A 114 -14.98 21.83 0.95
CA MET A 114 -15.14 20.89 -0.14
C MET A 114 -15.68 19.55 0.38
N ILE A 115 -16.80 19.12 -0.20
CA ILE A 115 -17.35 17.79 0.10
C ILE A 115 -16.51 16.75 -0.62
N LYS A 116 -15.42 16.35 0.01
CA LYS A 116 -14.51 15.31 -0.48
C LYS A 116 -14.34 14.22 0.57
N GLU A 117 -14.03 13.03 0.10
CA GLU A 117 -13.71 11.89 0.94
C GLU A 117 -12.19 11.77 1.06
N TYR A 118 -11.73 11.34 2.22
CA TYR A 118 -10.31 11.16 2.52
C TYR A 118 -10.07 9.75 3.04
N GLU A 119 -9.17 9.04 2.39
CA GLU A 119 -8.87 7.63 2.67
C GLU A 119 -7.44 7.46 3.17
N ALA A 120 -7.25 6.73 4.27
CA ALA A 120 -5.96 6.42 4.85
C ALA A 120 -5.76 4.90 4.96
N PHE A 121 -4.53 4.44 4.80
CA PHE A 121 -4.17 3.04 5.00
C PHE A 121 -4.30 2.67 6.48
N ILE A 122 -4.74 1.44 6.76
CA ILE A 122 -4.96 1.00 8.14
C ILE A 122 -4.39 -0.38 8.44
N LEU A 123 -4.40 -1.29 7.49
CA LEU A 123 -3.86 -2.65 7.66
C LEU A 123 -3.16 -3.12 6.39
N ASN A 124 -2.10 -3.88 6.60
CA ASN A 124 -1.31 -4.64 5.63
C ASN A 124 -0.50 -3.82 4.63
N GLU A 125 0.53 -4.44 4.07
CA GLU A 125 1.41 -3.89 3.04
C GLU A 125 1.98 -2.48 3.34
N ARG A 126 2.70 -2.35 4.45
CA ARG A 126 3.54 -1.18 4.68
C ARG A 126 4.60 -1.11 3.59
N CYS A 127 4.47 -0.16 2.69
CA CYS A 127 5.40 0.03 1.60
C CYS A 127 6.38 1.17 1.90
N HIS A 128 7.69 0.90 1.72
CA HIS A 128 8.74 1.90 1.92
C HIS A 128 9.00 2.78 0.70
N TYR A 129 8.46 2.41 -0.46
CA TYR A 129 8.59 3.18 -1.69
C TYR A 129 7.42 4.13 -1.88
N THR A 130 7.68 5.27 -2.47
CA THR A 130 6.62 6.16 -3.00
C THR A 130 6.23 5.70 -4.39
N GLY A 131 4.97 5.88 -4.78
CA GLY A 131 4.45 5.48 -6.08
C GLY A 131 5.28 5.97 -7.25
N ALA A 132 5.72 7.23 -7.22
CA ALA A 132 6.55 7.83 -8.27
C ALA A 132 7.92 7.13 -8.48
N PHE A 133 8.42 6.41 -7.48
CA PHE A 133 9.70 5.69 -7.53
C PHE A 133 9.56 4.18 -7.67
N CYS A 134 8.33 3.66 -7.63
CA CYS A 134 8.07 2.23 -7.75
C CYS A 134 7.38 1.92 -9.08
N SER A 135 8.08 1.30 -10.00
CA SER A 135 7.54 0.81 -11.26
C SER A 135 7.09 -0.67 -11.20
N SER A 136 7.01 -1.25 -10.02
CA SER A 136 6.49 -2.61 -9.84
C SER A 136 5.03 -2.70 -10.26
N LEU A 137 4.69 -3.71 -11.05
CA LEU A 137 3.31 -3.94 -11.47
C LEU A 137 2.42 -4.48 -10.36
N HIS A 138 2.99 -4.86 -9.21
CA HIS A 138 2.27 -5.43 -8.07
C HIS A 138 1.32 -6.55 -8.48
N CYS A 139 1.79 -7.43 -9.36
CA CYS A 139 1.08 -8.64 -9.74
C CYS A 139 1.81 -9.86 -9.20
N ASP A 140 1.06 -10.93 -8.95
CA ASP A 140 1.59 -12.16 -8.35
C ASP A 140 2.63 -12.87 -9.25
N GLU A 141 2.62 -12.56 -10.54
CA GLU A 141 3.49 -13.17 -11.54
C GLU A 141 4.85 -12.49 -11.69
N MET A 142 5.02 -11.30 -11.10
CA MET A 142 6.25 -10.50 -11.25
C MET A 142 6.83 -10.13 -9.89
N ALA A 143 8.14 -10.31 -9.75
CA ALA A 143 8.84 -9.90 -8.54
C ALA A 143 8.69 -8.39 -8.30
N HIS A 144 8.42 -8.03 -7.05
CA HIS A 144 8.39 -6.63 -6.64
C HIS A 144 9.79 -6.06 -6.57
N LEU A 145 9.98 -4.80 -7.03
CA LEU A 145 11.27 -4.12 -6.96
C LEU A 145 11.82 -4.04 -5.53
N CYS A 146 10.95 -3.96 -4.53
CA CYS A 146 11.36 -3.94 -3.13
C CYS A 146 11.94 -5.27 -2.62
N LYS A 147 11.77 -6.36 -3.36
CA LYS A 147 12.35 -7.68 -3.05
C LYS A 147 13.67 -7.95 -3.80
N ILE A 148 14.12 -7.02 -4.64
CA ILE A 148 15.40 -7.14 -5.33
C ILE A 148 16.51 -6.75 -4.34
N PRO A 149 17.50 -7.61 -4.11
CA PRO A 149 18.63 -7.27 -3.26
C PRO A 149 19.42 -6.12 -3.87
N TYR A 150 19.79 -5.15 -3.05
CA TYR A 150 20.61 -4.01 -3.44
C TYR A 150 22.00 -4.13 -2.83
N HIS A 151 23.01 -3.81 -3.63
CA HIS A 151 24.36 -3.63 -3.13
C HIS A 151 24.63 -2.14 -2.92
N MET A 152 25.16 -1.79 -1.77
CA MET A 152 25.65 -0.44 -1.54
C MET A 152 27.07 -0.32 -2.07
N ALA A 153 27.32 0.71 -2.89
CA ALA A 153 28.63 1.04 -3.39
C ALA A 153 28.95 2.50 -3.11
N LYS A 154 30.20 2.76 -2.73
CA LYS A 154 30.71 4.12 -2.64
C LYS A 154 31.17 4.54 -4.03
N ILE A 155 30.65 5.66 -4.48
CA ILE A 155 31.06 6.25 -5.75
C ILE A 155 32.14 7.29 -5.46
N ASP A 156 33.34 7.09 -6.01
CA ASP A 156 34.36 8.13 -6.07
C ASP A 156 33.93 9.15 -7.13
N LYS A 157 33.66 10.37 -6.69
CA LYS A 157 33.17 11.45 -7.57
C LYS A 157 34.18 11.89 -8.63
N GLU A 158 35.48 11.70 -8.39
CA GLU A 158 36.53 12.13 -9.31
C GLU A 158 36.82 11.08 -10.38
N SER A 159 36.81 9.81 -10.01
CA SER A 159 37.13 8.71 -10.93
C SER A 159 35.95 8.00 -11.53
N SER A 160 34.73 8.27 -11.06
CA SER A 160 33.49 7.51 -11.39
C SER A 160 33.62 6.00 -11.18
N LYS A 161 34.58 5.58 -10.35
CA LYS A 161 34.78 4.17 -10.00
C LYS A 161 33.87 3.78 -8.85
N PHE A 162 33.31 2.60 -8.94
CA PHE A 162 32.55 1.98 -7.86
C PHE A 162 33.54 1.20 -6.98
N GLU A 163 33.62 1.55 -5.71
CA GLU A 163 34.19 0.66 -4.69
C GLU A 163 33.02 0.00 -3.98
N GLU A 164 32.91 -1.32 -4.06
CA GLU A 164 31.98 -2.05 -3.22
C GLU A 164 32.31 -1.73 -1.77
N VAL A 165 31.33 -1.20 -1.06
CA VAL A 165 31.45 -1.01 0.38
C VAL A 165 31.40 -2.39 0.99
N ASP A 166 32.53 -2.80 1.49
CA ASP A 166 32.90 -4.04 2.17
C ASP A 166 31.80 -5.11 2.26
N LYS A 167 32.12 -6.32 1.91
CA LYS A 167 31.27 -7.54 1.96
C LYS A 167 30.61 -7.83 3.33
N LYS A 168 30.67 -6.89 4.26
CA LYS A 168 30.13 -6.98 5.62
C LYS A 168 28.68 -6.51 5.75
N PHE A 169 28.07 -5.92 4.71
CA PHE A 169 26.68 -5.50 4.73
C PHE A 169 25.88 -6.36 3.76
N GLU A 170 25.44 -7.51 4.22
CA GLU A 170 24.40 -8.26 3.54
C GLU A 170 23.04 -7.74 4.05
N ILE A 171 22.19 -7.31 3.13
CA ILE A 171 20.82 -6.92 3.42
C ILE A 171 19.96 -8.15 3.21
N TYR A 172 19.53 -8.76 4.30
CA TYR A 172 18.57 -9.85 4.22
C TYR A 172 17.16 -9.29 4.31
N TYR A 173 16.31 -9.71 3.39
CA TYR A 173 14.88 -9.44 3.46
C TYR A 173 14.24 -10.62 4.19
N ASP A 174 13.77 -10.39 5.39
CA ASP A 174 12.98 -11.38 6.12
C ASP A 174 11.54 -11.32 5.61
N ASP A 175 11.15 -12.27 4.77
CA ASP A 175 9.81 -12.37 4.21
C ASP A 175 8.73 -12.55 5.29
N SER A 176 9.10 -12.99 6.51
CA SER A 176 8.14 -13.18 7.60
C SER A 176 7.64 -11.88 8.22
N HIS A 177 8.40 -10.77 8.08
CA HIS A 177 8.08 -9.50 8.76
C HIS A 177 8.22 -8.25 7.90
N GLY A 178 8.69 -8.34 6.66
CA GLY A 178 8.84 -7.18 5.79
C GLY A 178 9.94 -6.20 6.20
N ASP A 179 10.81 -6.56 7.13
CA ASP A 179 11.85 -5.70 7.67
C ASP A 179 13.20 -5.89 7.00
N LEU A 180 13.87 -4.77 6.74
CA LEU A 180 15.28 -4.74 6.37
C LEU A 180 16.14 -4.88 7.63
N ASN A 181 16.68 -6.07 7.85
CA ASN A 181 17.64 -6.29 8.92
C ASN A 181 19.07 -6.01 8.44
N PHE A 182 19.73 -5.03 9.08
CA PHE A 182 21.14 -4.80 8.89
C PHE A 182 21.90 -5.65 9.92
N LEU A 183 22.55 -6.71 9.48
CA LEU A 183 23.40 -7.50 10.36
C LEU A 183 24.85 -7.03 10.23
N ASN A 184 25.36 -6.46 11.32
CA ASN A 184 26.80 -6.34 11.54
C ASN A 184 27.25 -7.64 12.16
N ASP A 185 27.81 -8.54 11.39
CA ASP A 185 28.23 -9.82 11.96
C ASP A 185 29.72 -10.08 11.80
N GLU A 186 30.46 -9.87 12.89
CA GLU A 186 31.77 -10.48 13.09
C GLU A 186 31.73 -11.75 13.97
N ASN A 187 30.55 -12.15 14.54
CA ASN A 187 30.51 -13.13 15.63
C ASN A 187 29.52 -14.29 15.50
N ASN A 188 28.94 -14.56 14.34
CA ASN A 188 27.99 -15.68 14.22
C ASN A 188 28.33 -16.70 13.13
N ILE A 189 29.59 -17.08 13.02
CA ILE A 189 30.00 -18.31 12.32
C ILE A 189 30.22 -19.38 13.39
N ASN A 190 29.14 -19.94 13.93
CA ASN A 190 29.08 -21.27 14.52
C ASN A 190 27.72 -21.48 15.18
N ASN A 191 26.81 -22.07 14.45
CA ASN A 191 26.07 -23.27 14.88
C ASN A 191 25.02 -23.64 13.83
N GLY A 192 25.24 -24.80 13.35
CA GLY A 192 24.72 -25.57 12.32
C GLY A 192 23.18 -25.65 12.14
N ASN A 193 22.90 -25.99 10.91
CA ASN A 193 21.68 -26.64 10.42
C ASN A 193 20.39 -25.85 10.60
N ASP A 194 20.15 -24.92 9.64
CA ASP A 194 18.88 -24.93 8.94
C ASP A 194 19.05 -24.17 7.62
N LEU A 195 18.42 -24.68 6.60
CA LEU A 195 18.52 -24.33 5.21
C LEU A 195 18.14 -22.86 4.96
N THR A 196 19.11 -21.98 4.95
CA THR A 196 18.96 -20.65 4.36
C THR A 196 19.55 -20.72 2.97
N ASP A 197 18.70 -20.55 1.95
CA ASP A 197 19.16 -20.40 0.58
C ASP A 197 19.97 -19.10 0.45
N GLU A 198 21.28 -19.25 0.47
CA GLU A 198 22.21 -18.15 0.20
C GLU A 198 22.07 -17.70 -1.25
N VAL A 199 21.58 -16.49 -1.46
CA VAL A 199 21.67 -15.82 -2.76
C VAL A 199 23.05 -15.19 -2.87
N ILE A 200 24.01 -15.93 -3.39
CA ILE A 200 25.33 -15.41 -3.73
C ILE A 200 25.26 -14.73 -5.10
N CYS A 201 25.30 -13.42 -5.13
CA CYS A 201 25.48 -12.68 -6.38
C CYS A 201 26.97 -12.65 -6.76
N ASN A 202 27.41 -13.60 -7.54
CA ASN A 202 28.71 -13.55 -8.17
C ASN A 202 28.66 -12.68 -9.44
N ASN A 203 29.48 -11.63 -9.45
CA ASN A 203 29.79 -10.83 -10.63
C ASN A 203 30.48 -11.69 -11.70
N SER A 204 29.75 -12.17 -12.65
CA SER A 204 30.18 -12.41 -14.04
C SER A 204 29.04 -13.06 -14.84
N ASN A 205 28.53 -12.35 -15.80
CA ASN A 205 27.82 -12.75 -17.04
C ASN A 205 27.05 -14.10 -17.09
N ASN A 206 26.52 -14.58 -15.98
CA ASN A 206 25.58 -15.68 -15.95
C ASN A 206 24.41 -15.32 -15.06
N ILE A 207 23.31 -15.02 -15.70
CA ILE A 207 22.00 -14.94 -15.04
C ILE A 207 21.66 -16.36 -14.61
N ASN A 208 22.06 -16.74 -13.42
CA ASN A 208 21.53 -17.94 -12.78
C ASN A 208 20.08 -17.67 -12.41
N ARG A 209 19.18 -18.42 -13.03
CA ARG A 209 17.78 -18.45 -12.63
C ARG A 209 17.73 -18.89 -11.17
N VAL A 210 17.35 -17.97 -10.30
CA VAL A 210 16.96 -18.29 -8.92
C VAL A 210 15.68 -19.09 -9.04
N ASN A 211 15.72 -20.38 -8.79
CA ASN A 211 14.53 -21.18 -8.57
C ASN A 211 13.97 -20.77 -7.20
N ILE A 212 13.06 -19.83 -7.19
CA ILE A 212 12.22 -19.57 -6.01
C ILE A 212 11.23 -20.73 -5.97
N ASN A 213 11.46 -21.69 -5.12
CA ASN A 213 10.42 -22.63 -4.72
C ASN A 213 9.43 -21.81 -3.90
N ILE A 214 8.37 -21.36 -4.54
CA ILE A 214 7.19 -20.89 -3.83
C ILE A 214 6.52 -22.17 -3.33
N GLU A 215 6.84 -22.59 -2.12
CA GLU A 215 5.98 -23.52 -1.40
C GLU A 215 4.67 -22.76 -1.16
N GLU A 216 3.58 -23.30 -1.69
CA GLU A 216 2.23 -22.86 -1.32
C GLU A 216 2.04 -23.23 0.15
N ASP A 217 2.45 -22.32 1.04
CA ASP A 217 2.16 -22.45 2.46
C ASP A 217 0.63 -22.38 2.64
N SER A 218 0.06 -23.54 2.91
CA SER A 218 -1.29 -23.61 3.48
C SER A 218 -1.25 -22.86 4.80
N ALA A 219 -2.01 -21.75 4.88
CA ALA A 219 -2.06 -20.91 6.06
C ALA A 219 -2.45 -21.71 7.30
N ASP A 220 -1.47 -22.08 8.10
CA ASP A 220 -1.69 -22.66 9.40
C ASP A 220 -2.40 -21.62 10.29
N GLU A 221 -3.39 -22.04 11.06
CA GLU A 221 -4.13 -21.15 11.98
C GLU A 221 -3.22 -20.40 12.95
N ASP A 222 -2.05 -20.96 13.23
CA ASP A 222 -1.06 -20.40 14.15
C ASP A 222 -0.19 -19.27 13.53
N THR A 223 -0.19 -19.05 12.21
CA THR A 223 0.67 -18.07 11.54
C THR A 223 0.02 -16.69 11.36
N TYR A 224 -1.33 -16.59 11.44
CA TYR A 224 -1.98 -15.28 11.34
C TYR A 224 -1.61 -14.34 12.48
N LYS A 225 -1.07 -13.19 12.15
CA LYS A 225 -0.76 -12.12 13.10
C LYS A 225 -1.36 -10.80 12.59
N LEU A 226 -2.27 -10.25 13.36
CA LEU A 226 -2.93 -8.98 13.01
C LEU A 226 -1.92 -7.86 12.81
N GLY A 227 -1.93 -7.24 11.63
CA GLY A 227 -1.07 -6.13 11.29
C GLY A 227 0.41 -6.48 11.16
N ALA A 228 0.75 -7.76 10.85
CA ALA A 228 2.14 -8.20 10.70
C ALA A 228 2.93 -7.40 9.66
N SER A 229 2.29 -6.97 8.57
CA SER A 229 2.92 -6.21 7.49
C SER A 229 2.48 -4.74 7.44
N GLY A 230 1.90 -4.21 8.51
CA GLY A 230 1.48 -2.82 8.64
C GLY A 230 0.19 -2.66 9.42
N CYS A 231 0.17 -1.78 10.42
CA CYS A 231 -0.95 -1.58 11.32
C CYS A 231 -1.10 -0.11 11.74
N GLY A 232 -2.32 0.41 11.63
CA GLY A 232 -2.70 1.75 12.10
C GLY A 232 -3.86 1.73 13.10
N LEU A 233 -4.26 0.55 13.62
CA LEU A 233 -5.48 0.41 14.42
C LEU A 233 -5.47 1.24 15.71
N CYS A 234 -4.31 1.41 16.36
CA CYS A 234 -4.19 2.27 17.54
C CYS A 234 -4.42 3.75 17.22
N SER A 235 -4.24 4.15 15.98
CA SER A 235 -4.32 5.55 15.53
C SER A 235 -5.70 5.94 14.97
N LEU A 236 -6.70 5.05 14.99
CA LEU A 236 -8.02 5.35 14.43
C LEU A 236 -8.69 6.56 15.06
N TYR A 237 -8.50 6.77 16.37
CA TYR A 237 -9.04 7.94 17.05
C TYR A 237 -8.47 9.25 16.47
N ARG A 238 -7.16 9.30 16.28
CA ARG A 238 -6.47 10.44 15.67
C ARG A 238 -6.85 10.63 14.21
N LEU A 239 -6.93 9.55 13.43
CA LEU A 239 -7.36 9.60 12.03
C LEU A 239 -8.79 10.16 11.89
N LYS A 240 -9.73 9.71 12.74
CA LYS A 240 -11.09 10.24 12.81
C LYS A 240 -11.09 11.73 13.14
N LYS A 241 -10.30 12.14 14.14
CA LYS A 241 -10.18 13.54 14.56
C LYS A 241 -9.58 14.42 13.46
N ALA A 242 -8.60 13.90 12.72
CA ALA A 242 -8.00 14.55 11.55
C ALA A 242 -8.98 14.71 10.38
N GLY A 243 -10.12 14.01 10.37
CA GLY A 243 -11.14 14.10 9.34
C GLY A 243 -11.06 13.02 8.25
N VAL A 244 -10.28 11.96 8.48
CA VAL A 244 -10.26 10.79 7.58
C VAL A 244 -11.63 10.12 7.61
N THR A 245 -12.19 9.86 6.42
CA THR A 245 -13.55 9.31 6.23
C THR A 245 -13.55 7.83 5.84
N HIS A 246 -12.47 7.34 5.26
CA HIS A 246 -12.33 5.98 4.74
C HIS A 246 -11.03 5.33 5.18
N LEU A 247 -11.09 4.02 5.42
CA LEU A 247 -9.96 3.21 5.85
C LEU A 247 -9.63 2.17 4.79
N LYS A 248 -8.36 2.10 4.39
CA LYS A 248 -7.89 1.17 3.38
C LYS A 248 -7.19 -0.03 3.99
N VAL A 249 -7.79 -1.19 3.82
CA VAL A 249 -7.14 -2.49 4.07
C VAL A 249 -6.56 -2.99 2.77
N VAL A 250 -5.27 -3.33 2.76
CA VAL A 250 -4.65 -3.93 1.59
C VAL A 250 -4.80 -5.44 1.68
N GLY A 251 -5.21 -6.07 0.59
CA GLY A 251 -5.57 -7.49 0.61
C GLY A 251 -5.05 -8.29 -0.58
N ARG A 252 -4.33 -7.68 -1.52
CA ARG A 252 -3.73 -8.41 -2.62
C ARG A 252 -2.63 -9.33 -2.12
N GLY A 253 -2.65 -10.58 -2.55
CA GLY A 253 -1.68 -11.58 -2.11
C GLY A 253 -1.93 -12.14 -0.71
N ASN A 254 -2.95 -11.67 0.03
CA ASN A 254 -3.32 -12.25 1.31
C ASN A 254 -4.33 -13.40 1.15
N TYR A 255 -4.25 -14.38 2.02
CA TYR A 255 -5.23 -15.46 2.10
C TYR A 255 -6.61 -14.91 2.47
N ILE A 256 -7.67 -15.54 1.94
CA ILE A 256 -9.05 -15.08 2.14
C ILE A 256 -9.44 -15.10 3.62
N ASP A 257 -9.02 -16.11 4.36
CA ASP A 257 -9.27 -16.25 5.80
C ASP A 257 -8.55 -15.17 6.62
N TYR A 258 -7.33 -14.76 6.21
CA TYR A 258 -6.61 -13.64 6.82
C TYR A 258 -7.35 -12.33 6.57
N MET A 259 -7.81 -12.09 5.35
CA MET A 259 -8.62 -10.91 5.03
C MET A 259 -9.94 -10.89 5.82
N GLU A 260 -10.58 -12.01 6.01
CA GLU A 260 -11.79 -12.10 6.85
C GLU A 260 -11.49 -11.74 8.31
N ARG A 261 -10.36 -12.23 8.85
CA ARG A 261 -9.90 -11.89 10.21
C ARG A 261 -9.56 -10.41 10.35
N ASP A 262 -8.86 -9.84 9.35
CA ASP A 262 -8.53 -8.41 9.31
C ASP A 262 -9.79 -7.54 9.33
N VAL A 263 -10.77 -7.84 8.49
CA VAL A 263 -12.05 -7.12 8.45
C VAL A 263 -12.81 -7.26 9.76
N LYS A 264 -12.84 -8.46 10.37
CA LYS A 264 -13.46 -8.68 11.68
C LYS A 264 -12.79 -7.86 12.78
N ASN A 265 -11.46 -7.81 12.78
CA ASN A 265 -10.69 -7.04 13.76
C ASN A 265 -10.84 -5.53 13.54
N LEU A 266 -10.85 -5.07 12.29
CA LEU A 266 -11.14 -3.68 11.97
C LEU A 266 -12.54 -3.26 12.42
N LYS A 267 -13.57 -4.09 12.21
CA LYS A 267 -14.92 -3.83 12.73
C LYS A 267 -14.93 -3.70 14.25
N LYS A 268 -14.21 -4.55 14.97
CA LYS A 268 -14.07 -4.44 16.43
C LYS A 268 -13.38 -3.12 16.83
N ALA A 269 -12.31 -2.74 16.11
CA ALA A 269 -11.61 -1.49 16.38
C ALA A 269 -12.50 -0.26 16.16
N VAL A 270 -13.28 -0.25 15.08
CA VAL A 270 -14.27 0.81 14.81
C VAL A 270 -15.37 0.83 15.89
N TYR A 271 -15.86 -0.34 16.30
CA TYR A 271 -16.83 -0.42 17.39
C TYR A 271 -16.28 0.18 18.70
N ILE A 272 -15.04 -0.14 19.07
CA ILE A 272 -14.38 0.45 20.24
C ILE A 272 -14.29 1.98 20.08
N LEU A 273 -13.89 2.45 18.88
CA LEU A 273 -13.78 3.88 18.56
C LEU A 273 -15.09 4.65 18.77
N GLU A 274 -16.22 4.03 18.45
CA GLU A 274 -17.54 4.64 18.59
C GLU A 274 -17.98 4.80 20.05
N HIS A 275 -17.36 4.05 20.96
CA HIS A 275 -17.70 4.02 22.40
C HIS A 275 -16.64 4.68 23.28
N MET A 276 -15.59 5.25 22.70
CA MET A 276 -14.50 5.92 23.43
C MET A 276 -14.50 7.41 23.13
N GLU A 277 -14.35 8.22 24.17
CA GLU A 277 -14.30 9.67 24.08
C GLU A 277 -12.87 10.22 24.15
N ASP A 278 -11.93 9.41 24.59
CA ASP A 278 -10.53 9.77 24.82
C ASP A 278 -9.57 8.88 24.04
N GLU A 279 -8.49 9.49 23.53
CA GLU A 279 -7.46 8.80 22.72
C GLU A 279 -6.71 7.74 23.51
N THR A 280 -6.33 8.07 24.75
CA THR A 280 -5.53 7.18 25.62
C THR A 280 -6.34 5.94 25.99
N ASP A 281 -7.61 6.12 26.32
CA ASP A 281 -8.52 5.02 26.61
C ASP A 281 -8.78 4.16 25.38
N TYR A 282 -8.92 4.78 24.21
CA TYR A 282 -9.05 4.07 22.94
C TYR A 282 -7.84 3.19 22.67
N GLU A 283 -6.63 3.78 22.71
CA GLU A 283 -5.39 3.06 22.43
C GLU A 283 -5.18 1.88 23.38
N LYS A 284 -5.43 2.09 24.67
CA LYS A 284 -5.38 1.03 25.68
C LYS A 284 -6.37 -0.10 25.37
N ASN A 285 -7.62 0.24 25.08
CA ASN A 285 -8.64 -0.76 24.76
C ASN A 285 -8.30 -1.57 23.51
N ILE A 286 -7.72 -0.96 22.47
CA ILE A 286 -7.24 -1.65 21.27
C ILE A 286 -6.13 -2.64 21.64
N LYS A 287 -5.13 -2.21 22.41
CA LYS A 287 -4.01 -3.07 22.83
C LYS A 287 -4.49 -4.26 23.67
N ASP A 288 -5.42 -4.03 24.59
CA ASP A 288 -5.92 -5.06 25.49
C ASP A 288 -6.87 -6.06 24.78
N ASN A 289 -7.77 -5.58 23.92
CA ASN A 289 -8.82 -6.42 23.34
C ASN A 289 -8.44 -7.07 22.00
N LEU A 290 -7.65 -6.38 21.16
CA LEU A 290 -7.30 -6.95 19.85
C LEU A 290 -5.93 -7.61 19.86
N PHE A 291 -4.94 -7.00 20.49
CA PHE A 291 -3.58 -7.51 20.44
C PHE A 291 -3.20 -8.40 21.62
N LYS A 292 -3.87 -8.28 22.77
CA LYS A 292 -3.61 -9.11 23.98
C LYS A 292 -2.12 -9.22 24.29
N GLY A 293 -1.37 -8.12 24.18
CA GLY A 293 0.08 -8.07 24.38
C GLY A 293 0.94 -8.59 23.22
N LYS A 294 0.36 -9.01 22.11
CA LYS A 294 1.06 -9.55 20.92
C LYS A 294 1.04 -8.58 19.72
N CYS A 295 1.23 -7.28 19.97
CA CYS A 295 1.32 -6.29 18.89
C CYS A 295 2.53 -6.55 17.98
N SER A 296 2.33 -6.41 16.65
CA SER A 296 3.39 -6.58 15.66
C SER A 296 4.48 -5.50 15.77
N LYS A 297 4.12 -4.29 16.24
CA LYS A 297 4.91 -3.06 16.24
C LYS A 297 5.18 -2.48 14.84
N GLU A 298 4.57 -3.03 13.81
CA GLU A 298 4.64 -2.52 12.43
C GLU A 298 3.64 -1.36 12.23
N CYS A 299 3.87 -0.24 12.93
CA CYS A 299 2.93 0.89 12.92
C CYS A 299 3.04 1.69 11.62
N TYR A 300 1.87 2.10 11.06
CA TYR A 300 1.80 3.09 9.99
C TYR A 300 2.08 4.50 10.52
N TYR A 301 1.56 4.80 11.72
CA TYR A 301 1.51 6.13 12.32
C TYR A 301 2.08 6.14 13.73
#